data_b1d2196c000484bb93dc461005d5109e
#
_entry.id   b1d2196c000484bb93dc461005d5109e
#
_cell.length_a   1.000
_cell.length_b   1.000
_cell.length_c   1.000
_cell.angle_alpha   90.00
_cell.angle_beta   90.00
_cell.angle_gamma   90.00
#
_symmetry.space_group_name_H-M   'P 1'
#
loop_
_entity.id
_entity.type
_entity.pdbx_description
1 polymer ?
#
loop_
_entity_poly.entity_id
_entity_poly.type
_entity_poly.pdbx_seq_one_letter_code
_entity_poly.pdbx_strand_id
1 'polypeptide(L)'
;MKNFIKITVSAVLLSSVLGIVSCGSKKEPAQTAEGDTLQGEISISGAFALYPLAVRWKEEFETLHPNVKISLSGGGAGKGMTDVLTGMVDLGMVSREVYPPEIEQGAVGFAVAKDAVVPTINANNPLLPQLLEHGLTKEAAQKLWITEEYKTWGQVIGTNDATPVNVYTRSDACGAAETWALWLGKKQEDLKGTQVFGDPGVAQAVQKDVYGIGLNNIGFAYDDETHKLNEGLEIIPVDSNENGKVDPDELFYGTKDEFIQAVAEDKYPSPPARDLYLVSKGIPESEAVVAFLEYVLTDGQALNIPVGYIGLSQEKLQSGLDKLHNK
;
A
#
# COMPACT_ATOMS: atom_id res chain seq x y z
N MET A 1 71.33 44.57 2.89
CA MET A 1 72.55 44.23 2.17
C MET A 1 72.23 42.98 1.32
N LYS A 2 72.14 43.21 0.01
CA LYS A 2 72.92 42.54 -1.03
C LYS A 2 72.74 41.03 -1.06
N ASN A 3 72.43 40.31 -2.12
CA ASN A 3 72.53 40.60 -3.56
C ASN A 3 71.65 39.58 -4.35
N PHE A 4 71.25 40.04 -5.48
CA PHE A 4 70.78 39.29 -6.64
C PHE A 4 71.69 38.13 -7.05
N ILE A 5 71.11 37.08 -7.65
CA ILE A 5 71.58 36.59 -8.98
C ILE A 5 70.43 35.79 -9.64
N LYS A 6 70.08 36.24 -10.85
CA LYS A 6 69.27 35.51 -11.86
C LYS A 6 70.20 34.56 -12.59
N ILE A 7 69.75 33.36 -12.93
CA ILE A 7 70.18 32.67 -14.14
C ILE A 7 68.99 31.89 -14.71
N THR A 8 68.64 32.23 -15.91
CA THR A 8 67.78 31.52 -16.88
C THR A 8 68.62 30.46 -17.60
N VAL A 9 68.03 29.35 -17.99
CA VAL A 9 68.19 28.64 -19.29
C VAL A 9 67.35 27.37 -19.31
N SER A 10 66.36 27.38 -20.14
CA SER A 10 65.88 26.51 -21.24
C SER A 10 65.89 24.96 -21.12
N ALA A 11 64.70 24.47 -21.26
CA ALA A 11 64.17 23.41 -22.15
C ALA A 11 64.91 22.05 -22.22
N VAL A 12 64.12 20.99 -22.07
CA VAL A 12 63.85 19.99 -23.11
C VAL A 12 62.78 19.00 -22.58
N LEU A 13 61.82 18.71 -23.43
CA LEU A 13 60.74 17.70 -23.31
C LEU A 13 61.26 16.30 -23.01
N LEU A 14 60.55 15.52 -22.22
CA LEU A 14 60.18 14.14 -22.60
C LEU A 14 58.94 13.68 -21.86
N SER A 15 57.98 13.22 -22.63
CA SER A 15 56.71 12.64 -22.27
C SER A 15 56.86 11.31 -21.51
N SER A 16 56.12 11.09 -20.45
CA SER A 16 55.66 9.75 -20.07
C SER A 16 54.31 9.84 -19.40
N VAL A 17 53.30 9.37 -20.12
CA VAL A 17 51.93 9.15 -19.70
C VAL A 17 51.88 7.95 -18.77
N LEU A 18 51.54 8.15 -17.51
CA LEU A 18 51.04 7.07 -16.65
C LEU A 18 49.60 7.42 -16.28
N GLY A 19 48.67 6.72 -16.94
CA GLY A 19 47.27 6.78 -16.65
C GLY A 19 46.96 6.13 -15.30
N ILE A 20 46.42 6.91 -14.39
CA ILE A 20 45.77 6.40 -13.19
C ILE A 20 44.30 6.23 -13.56
N VAL A 21 43.87 4.98 -13.77
CA VAL A 21 42.45 4.63 -13.90
C VAL A 21 41.83 4.72 -12.53
N SER A 22 41.16 5.83 -12.22
CA SER A 22 40.28 5.98 -11.09
C SER A 22 38.89 5.46 -11.51
N CYS A 23 38.53 4.26 -11.08
CA CYS A 23 37.16 3.76 -11.13
C CYS A 23 36.29 4.50 -10.13
N GLY A 24 35.82 5.67 -10.50
CA GLY A 24 34.70 6.32 -9.84
C GLY A 24 33.44 5.94 -10.63
N SER A 25 32.58 5.10 -10.04
CA SER A 25 31.24 4.84 -10.57
C SER A 25 30.44 6.14 -10.55
N LYS A 26 30.52 6.91 -11.63
CA LYS A 26 29.51 7.93 -11.90
C LYS A 26 28.22 7.17 -12.24
N LYS A 27 27.20 7.30 -11.39
CA LYS A 27 25.82 7.09 -11.84
C LYS A 27 25.63 8.01 -13.05
N GLU A 28 25.46 7.42 -14.21
CA GLU A 28 25.01 8.16 -15.39
C GLU A 28 23.67 8.80 -15.04
N PRO A 29 23.47 10.11 -15.33
CA PRO A 29 22.15 10.68 -15.29
C PRO A 29 21.29 9.89 -16.29
N ALA A 30 20.08 9.50 -15.85
CA ALA A 30 19.09 8.89 -16.71
C ALA A 30 19.03 9.70 -18.02
N GLN A 31 19.22 9.02 -19.15
CA GLN A 31 19.05 9.65 -20.46
C GLN A 31 17.59 10.14 -20.52
N THR A 32 17.41 11.45 -20.43
CA THR A 32 16.18 12.09 -20.89
C THR A 32 16.07 11.76 -22.36
N ALA A 33 15.03 11.00 -22.74
CA ALA A 33 14.76 10.70 -24.13
C ALA A 33 14.64 12.02 -24.89
N GLU A 34 15.58 12.29 -25.78
CA GLU A 34 15.44 13.39 -26.74
C GLU A 34 14.19 13.12 -27.58
N GLY A 35 13.10 13.83 -27.28
CA GLY A 35 11.85 13.77 -28.05
C GLY A 35 10.58 13.43 -27.27
N ASP A 36 10.61 13.34 -25.94
CA ASP A 36 9.32 13.16 -25.20
C ASP A 36 8.41 14.37 -25.38
N THR A 37 7.33 14.16 -26.14
CA THR A 37 6.31 15.19 -26.41
C THR A 37 5.10 15.06 -25.51
N LEU A 38 5.05 14.04 -24.64
CA LEU A 38 3.92 13.82 -23.72
C LEU A 38 3.84 14.95 -22.71
N GLN A 39 2.67 15.58 -22.63
CA GLN A 39 2.40 16.67 -21.69
C GLN A 39 0.97 16.60 -21.18
N GLY A 40 0.72 17.13 -19.99
CA GLY A 40 -0.61 17.20 -19.41
C GLY A 40 -0.61 17.22 -17.90
N GLU A 41 -1.82 17.33 -17.36
CA GLU A 41 -2.07 17.23 -15.92
C GLU A 41 -2.92 15.99 -15.66
N ILE A 42 -2.61 15.26 -14.60
CA ILE A 42 -3.37 14.10 -14.14
C ILE A 42 -3.75 14.33 -12.68
N SER A 43 -5.03 14.25 -12.38
CA SER A 43 -5.57 14.38 -11.03
C SER A 43 -6.04 13.01 -10.51
N ILE A 44 -5.60 12.65 -9.30
CA ILE A 44 -5.89 11.34 -8.69
C ILE A 44 -6.30 11.54 -7.24
N SER A 45 -7.38 10.89 -6.81
CA SER A 45 -7.82 10.92 -5.42
C SER A 45 -8.29 9.55 -4.93
N GLY A 46 -8.33 9.34 -3.61
CA GLY A 46 -9.05 8.19 -3.06
C GLY A 46 -8.32 7.37 -2.02
N ALA A 47 -8.27 6.04 -2.23
CA ALA A 47 -7.91 5.05 -1.23
C ALA A 47 -6.52 5.26 -0.62
N PHE A 48 -6.45 5.36 0.70
CA PHE A 48 -5.17 5.39 1.43
C PHE A 48 -4.33 4.15 1.16
N ALA A 49 -4.96 2.99 0.97
CA ALA A 49 -4.27 1.74 0.65
C ALA A 49 -3.39 1.80 -0.60
N LEU A 50 -3.76 2.59 -1.61
CA LEU A 50 -3.00 2.71 -2.86
C LEU A 50 -2.10 3.95 -2.88
N TYR A 51 -2.28 4.88 -1.94
CA TYR A 51 -1.62 6.18 -1.96
C TYR A 51 -0.08 6.11 -1.97
N PRO A 52 0.60 5.30 -1.12
CA PRO A 52 2.07 5.20 -1.16
C PRO A 52 2.59 4.73 -2.53
N LEU A 53 1.98 3.73 -3.13
CA LEU A 53 2.39 3.22 -4.44
C LEU A 53 2.11 4.24 -5.56
N ALA A 54 0.98 4.94 -5.49
CA ALA A 54 0.66 6.00 -6.43
C ALA A 54 1.65 7.17 -6.37
N VAL A 55 2.20 7.49 -5.18
CA VAL A 55 3.29 8.47 -5.03
C VAL A 55 4.54 8.00 -5.77
N ARG A 56 4.92 6.73 -5.64
CA ARG A 56 6.10 6.18 -6.33
C ARG A 56 5.93 6.15 -7.85
N TRP A 57 4.75 5.73 -8.35
CA TRP A 57 4.44 5.78 -9.79
C TRP A 57 4.47 7.22 -10.32
N LYS A 58 3.90 8.18 -9.57
CA LYS A 58 3.96 9.59 -9.92
C LYS A 58 5.40 10.08 -10.07
N GLU A 59 6.25 9.86 -9.04
CA GLU A 59 7.64 10.33 -9.02
C GLU A 59 8.44 9.79 -10.21
N GLU A 60 8.29 8.50 -10.51
CA GLU A 60 8.99 7.86 -11.61
C GLU A 60 8.43 8.31 -12.97
N PHE A 61 7.11 8.35 -13.12
CA PHE A 61 6.46 8.79 -14.35
C PHE A 61 6.75 10.26 -14.69
N GLU A 62 6.74 11.17 -13.72
CA GLU A 62 7.13 12.57 -13.93
C GLU A 62 8.64 12.72 -14.25
N THR A 63 9.47 11.76 -13.83
CA THR A 63 10.88 11.72 -14.22
C THR A 63 11.05 11.29 -15.68
N LEU A 64 10.28 10.30 -16.12
CA LEU A 64 10.24 9.82 -17.52
C LEU A 64 9.61 10.85 -18.45
N HIS A 65 8.57 11.57 -17.97
CA HIS A 65 7.78 12.53 -18.72
C HIS A 65 7.73 13.89 -17.99
N PRO A 66 8.78 14.73 -18.07
CA PRO A 66 8.91 15.96 -17.28
C PRO A 66 7.83 17.01 -17.51
N ASN A 67 7.13 16.95 -18.66
CA ASN A 67 6.03 17.85 -19.02
C ASN A 67 4.66 17.35 -18.53
N VAL A 68 4.58 16.19 -17.89
CA VAL A 68 3.37 15.71 -17.20
C VAL A 68 3.43 16.09 -15.73
N LYS A 69 2.29 16.50 -15.16
CA LYS A 69 2.15 16.80 -13.73
C LYS A 69 1.01 15.99 -13.13
N ILE A 70 1.30 15.26 -12.06
CA ILE A 70 0.33 14.40 -11.37
C ILE A 70 0.04 14.98 -9.99
N SER A 71 -1.23 15.24 -9.69
CA SER A 71 -1.69 15.63 -8.37
C SER A 71 -2.37 14.45 -7.67
N LEU A 72 -2.00 14.21 -6.40
CA LEU A 72 -2.52 13.11 -5.59
C LEU A 72 -3.20 13.63 -4.34
N SER A 73 -4.34 13.04 -3.96
CA SER A 73 -5.00 13.29 -2.68
C SER A 73 -5.59 12.01 -2.08
N GLY A 74 -5.40 11.81 -0.77
CA GLY A 74 -6.03 10.74 -0.02
C GLY A 74 -7.45 11.11 0.42
N GLY A 75 -8.23 10.12 0.91
CA GLY A 75 -9.58 10.37 1.45
C GLY A 75 -10.50 9.15 1.47
N GLY A 76 -9.94 7.95 1.23
CA GLY A 76 -10.68 6.69 1.20
C GLY A 76 -11.23 6.32 -0.17
N ALA A 77 -11.56 5.04 -0.35
CA ALA A 77 -12.03 4.49 -1.63
C ALA A 77 -13.35 5.11 -2.11
N GLY A 78 -14.26 5.38 -1.16
CA GLY A 78 -15.55 6.03 -1.47
C GLY A 78 -15.37 7.43 -2.04
N LYS A 79 -14.42 8.21 -1.50
CA LYS A 79 -14.07 9.53 -2.06
C LYS A 79 -13.52 9.36 -3.48
N GLY A 80 -12.55 8.46 -3.71
CA GLY A 80 -11.97 8.22 -5.02
C GLY A 80 -13.02 7.87 -6.08
N MET A 81 -13.96 6.98 -5.73
CA MET A 81 -15.07 6.61 -6.61
C MET A 81 -15.99 7.80 -6.90
N THR A 82 -16.37 8.56 -5.87
CA THR A 82 -17.23 9.74 -6.04
C THR A 82 -16.57 10.80 -6.90
N ASP A 83 -15.31 11.13 -6.61
CA ASP A 83 -14.57 12.17 -7.33
C ASP A 83 -14.44 11.83 -8.83
N VAL A 84 -14.09 10.57 -9.15
CA VAL A 84 -13.95 10.16 -10.55
C VAL A 84 -15.28 10.11 -11.28
N LEU A 85 -16.35 9.59 -10.68
CA LEU A 85 -17.67 9.52 -11.31
C LEU A 85 -18.29 10.88 -11.53
N THR A 86 -17.97 11.87 -10.67
CA THR A 86 -18.43 13.26 -10.84
C THR A 86 -17.50 14.09 -11.74
N GLY A 87 -16.37 13.52 -12.19
CA GLY A 87 -15.40 14.21 -13.05
C GLY A 87 -14.55 15.26 -12.32
N MET A 88 -14.42 15.15 -11.00
CA MET A 88 -13.54 16.01 -10.21
C MET A 88 -12.07 15.60 -10.30
N VAL A 89 -11.80 14.35 -10.66
CA VAL A 89 -10.45 13.81 -10.92
C VAL A 89 -10.49 12.91 -12.15
N ASP A 90 -9.32 12.70 -12.75
CA ASP A 90 -9.16 11.82 -13.91
C ASP A 90 -9.18 10.34 -13.49
N LEU A 91 -8.57 10.03 -12.33
CA LEU A 91 -8.48 8.67 -11.80
C LEU A 91 -8.85 8.62 -10.31
N GLY A 92 -9.66 7.63 -9.95
CA GLY A 92 -9.99 7.31 -8.55
C GLY A 92 -9.15 6.13 -8.06
N MET A 93 -8.50 6.26 -6.90
CA MET A 93 -7.91 5.12 -6.19
C MET A 93 -8.99 4.39 -5.41
N VAL A 94 -9.21 3.11 -5.70
CA VAL A 94 -10.26 2.28 -5.08
C VAL A 94 -9.66 0.97 -4.58
N SER A 95 -9.88 0.65 -3.33
CA SER A 95 -9.31 -0.52 -2.65
C SER A 95 -10.38 -1.58 -2.32
N ARG A 96 -11.29 -1.78 -3.22
CA ARG A 96 -12.34 -2.80 -3.25
C ARG A 96 -12.81 -3.02 -4.69
N GLU A 97 -13.61 -4.02 -4.89
CA GLU A 97 -14.27 -4.23 -6.20
C GLU A 97 -15.12 -3.02 -6.61
N VAL A 98 -15.16 -2.77 -7.92
CA VAL A 98 -16.07 -1.79 -8.53
C VAL A 98 -17.46 -2.41 -8.60
N TYR A 99 -18.44 -1.80 -7.95
CA TYR A 99 -19.77 -2.37 -7.85
C TYR A 99 -20.60 -2.17 -9.13
N PRO A 100 -21.55 -3.08 -9.41
CA PRO A 100 -22.42 -2.96 -10.60
C PRO A 100 -23.07 -1.59 -10.78
N PRO A 101 -23.63 -0.91 -9.73
CA PRO A 101 -24.17 0.44 -9.89
C PRO A 101 -23.14 1.50 -10.26
N GLU A 102 -21.85 1.31 -9.93
CA GLU A 102 -20.77 2.21 -10.29
C GLU A 102 -20.36 2.00 -11.75
N ILE A 103 -20.34 0.73 -12.20
CA ILE A 103 -20.13 0.37 -13.61
C ILE A 103 -21.24 0.95 -14.47
N GLU A 104 -22.51 0.89 -14.06
CA GLU A 104 -23.64 1.50 -14.74
C GLU A 104 -23.52 3.03 -14.87
N GLN A 105 -22.82 3.67 -13.92
CA GLN A 105 -22.49 5.11 -13.96
C GLN A 105 -21.25 5.43 -14.80
N GLY A 106 -20.62 4.40 -15.39
CA GLY A 106 -19.47 4.52 -16.27
C GLY A 106 -18.12 4.28 -15.61
N ALA A 107 -18.06 3.75 -14.39
CA ALA A 107 -16.78 3.39 -13.78
C ALA A 107 -16.08 2.26 -14.55
N VAL A 108 -14.82 2.48 -14.91
CA VAL A 108 -13.93 1.47 -15.52
C VAL A 108 -12.76 1.23 -14.59
N GLY A 109 -12.69 0.04 -14.00
CA GLY A 109 -11.64 -0.35 -13.07
C GLY A 109 -10.47 -1.04 -13.76
N PHE A 110 -9.26 -0.58 -13.47
CA PHE A 110 -7.98 -1.19 -13.83
C PHE A 110 -7.35 -1.73 -12.56
N ALA A 111 -7.28 -3.06 -12.41
CA ALA A 111 -6.55 -3.67 -11.29
C ALA A 111 -5.05 -3.40 -11.46
N VAL A 112 -4.39 -2.86 -10.43
CA VAL A 112 -3.01 -2.37 -10.53
C VAL A 112 -2.07 -2.98 -9.49
N ALA A 113 -2.59 -3.45 -8.37
CA ALA A 113 -1.84 -4.10 -7.31
C ALA A 113 -2.78 -4.97 -6.46
N LYS A 114 -2.22 -5.76 -5.53
CA LYS A 114 -2.96 -6.45 -4.49
C LYS A 114 -2.44 -6.01 -3.12
N ASP A 115 -3.33 -5.94 -2.14
CA ASP A 115 -3.08 -5.53 -0.75
C ASP A 115 -3.88 -6.42 0.20
N ALA A 116 -3.68 -6.28 1.50
CA ALA A 116 -4.47 -6.96 2.50
C ALA A 116 -4.73 -6.08 3.72
N VAL A 117 -5.79 -6.41 4.45
CA VAL A 117 -6.15 -5.80 5.74
C VAL A 117 -5.83 -6.78 6.85
N VAL A 118 -5.15 -6.30 7.90
CA VAL A 118 -4.73 -7.10 9.04
C VAL A 118 -5.29 -6.55 10.36
N PRO A 119 -5.53 -7.41 11.34
CA PRO A 119 -5.92 -6.98 12.68
C PRO A 119 -4.69 -6.51 13.46
N THR A 120 -4.60 -5.21 13.72
CA THR A 120 -3.51 -4.59 14.48
C THR A 120 -3.89 -4.42 15.94
N ILE A 121 -2.95 -4.72 16.86
CA ILE A 121 -3.07 -4.51 18.30
C ILE A 121 -1.89 -3.70 18.83
N ASN A 122 -2.01 -3.19 20.04
CA ASN A 122 -0.90 -2.52 20.70
C ASN A 122 0.19 -3.54 21.13
N ALA A 123 1.43 -3.27 20.76
CA ALA A 123 2.58 -4.14 21.07
C ALA A 123 2.86 -4.28 22.59
N ASN A 124 2.29 -3.40 23.44
CA ASN A 124 2.38 -3.48 24.89
C ASN A 124 1.13 -4.09 25.55
N ASN A 125 0.29 -4.79 24.77
CA ASN A 125 -0.89 -5.47 25.32
C ASN A 125 -0.44 -6.50 26.36
N PRO A 126 -1.03 -6.50 27.58
CA PRO A 126 -0.59 -7.40 28.67
C PRO A 126 -0.79 -8.89 28.36
N LEU A 127 -1.66 -9.23 27.40
CA LEU A 127 -1.92 -10.60 26.96
C LEU A 127 -1.29 -10.92 25.59
N LEU A 128 -0.36 -10.06 25.11
CA LEU A 128 0.24 -10.23 23.79
C LEU A 128 0.75 -11.64 23.50
N PRO A 129 1.55 -12.30 24.39
CA PRO A 129 2.05 -13.64 24.10
C PRO A 129 0.93 -14.66 23.87
N GLN A 130 -0.13 -14.61 24.69
CA GLN A 130 -1.28 -15.50 24.57
C GLN A 130 -2.10 -15.22 23.32
N LEU A 131 -2.23 -13.94 22.92
CA LEU A 131 -2.93 -13.54 21.70
C LEU A 131 -2.19 -13.99 20.44
N LEU A 132 -0.87 -13.93 20.44
CA LEU A 132 -0.04 -14.40 19.32
C LEU A 132 -0.02 -15.95 19.22
N GLU A 133 -0.17 -16.66 20.33
CA GLU A 133 -0.27 -18.12 20.35
C GLU A 133 -1.68 -18.60 19.92
N HIS A 134 -2.73 -17.90 20.36
CA HIS A 134 -4.13 -18.27 20.08
C HIS A 134 -4.57 -17.89 18.69
N GLY A 135 -4.17 -16.70 18.20
CA GLY A 135 -4.66 -16.10 16.96
C GLY A 135 -6.06 -15.48 17.08
N LEU A 136 -6.53 -14.93 15.97
CA LEU A 136 -7.86 -14.35 15.83
C LEU A 136 -8.70 -15.19 14.88
N THR A 137 -9.66 -15.95 15.40
CA THR A 137 -10.63 -16.67 14.60
C THR A 137 -11.63 -15.71 13.95
N LYS A 138 -12.24 -16.09 12.84
CA LYS A 138 -13.32 -15.31 12.21
C LYS A 138 -14.51 -15.12 13.16
N GLU A 139 -14.84 -16.16 13.95
CA GLU A 139 -15.90 -16.06 14.97
C GLU A 139 -15.58 -15.00 16.03
N ALA A 140 -14.35 -14.99 16.56
CA ALA A 140 -13.93 -13.95 17.54
C ALA A 140 -13.98 -12.55 16.92
N ALA A 141 -13.53 -12.39 15.67
CA ALA A 141 -13.63 -11.13 14.96
C ALA A 141 -15.10 -10.67 14.75
N GLN A 142 -16.02 -11.56 14.45
CA GLN A 142 -17.46 -11.24 14.38
C GLN A 142 -17.98 -10.77 15.73
N LYS A 143 -17.58 -11.43 16.84
CA LYS A 143 -17.98 -11.05 18.19
C LYS A 143 -17.39 -9.72 18.66
N LEU A 144 -16.25 -9.31 18.11
CA LEU A 144 -15.63 -8.00 18.36
C LEU A 144 -16.29 -6.90 17.52
N TRP A 145 -16.32 -7.04 16.19
CA TRP A 145 -16.68 -5.95 15.28
C TRP A 145 -18.14 -5.95 14.83
N ILE A 146 -18.91 -7.03 15.01
CA ILE A 146 -20.29 -7.10 14.53
C ILE A 146 -21.30 -7.14 15.68
N THR A 147 -21.16 -8.12 16.59
CA THR A 147 -22.17 -8.31 17.66
C THR A 147 -21.78 -7.61 18.97
N GLU A 148 -20.51 -7.21 19.11
CA GLU A 148 -19.95 -6.63 20.34
C GLU A 148 -20.13 -7.50 21.59
N GLU A 149 -20.24 -8.82 21.42
CA GLU A 149 -20.36 -9.78 22.52
C GLU A 149 -19.08 -9.88 23.33
N TYR A 150 -17.90 -9.77 22.67
CA TYR A 150 -16.62 -9.79 23.35
C TYR A 150 -16.24 -8.38 23.82
N LYS A 151 -16.01 -8.26 25.12
CA LYS A 151 -15.61 -7.02 25.80
C LYS A 151 -14.25 -7.14 26.48
N THR A 152 -13.69 -8.33 26.54
CA THR A 152 -12.41 -8.61 27.17
C THR A 152 -11.53 -9.45 26.24
N TRP A 153 -10.22 -9.26 26.37
CA TRP A 153 -9.22 -10.08 25.69
C TRP A 153 -9.27 -11.55 26.11
N GLY A 154 -9.65 -11.80 27.38
CA GLY A 154 -9.86 -13.17 27.86
C GLY A 154 -10.92 -13.93 27.08
N GLN A 155 -12.00 -13.25 26.66
CA GLN A 155 -13.03 -13.86 25.81
C GLN A 155 -12.48 -14.24 24.43
N VAL A 156 -11.55 -13.45 23.89
CA VAL A 156 -10.91 -13.73 22.58
C VAL A 156 -10.08 -15.03 22.64
N ILE A 157 -9.36 -15.24 23.72
CA ILE A 157 -8.48 -16.41 23.92
C ILE A 157 -9.10 -17.52 24.77
N GLY A 158 -10.41 -17.49 25.00
CA GLY A 158 -11.13 -18.55 25.72
C GLY A 158 -10.78 -18.65 27.23
N THR A 159 -10.40 -17.56 27.90
CA THR A 159 -10.07 -17.51 29.33
C THR A 159 -11.02 -16.60 30.12
N ASN A 160 -10.90 -16.59 31.45
CA ASN A 160 -11.64 -15.69 32.33
C ASN A 160 -10.91 -14.37 32.62
N ASP A 161 -9.88 -14.02 31.86
CA ASP A 161 -9.18 -12.76 32.04
C ASP A 161 -10.11 -11.57 31.72
N ALA A 162 -10.12 -10.58 32.58
CA ALA A 162 -11.05 -9.44 32.51
C ALA A 162 -10.40 -8.20 31.85
N THR A 163 -9.22 -8.32 31.27
CA THR A 163 -8.57 -7.23 30.53
C THR A 163 -9.47 -6.74 29.39
N PRO A 164 -9.86 -5.47 29.37
CA PRO A 164 -10.81 -4.96 28.37
C PRO A 164 -10.24 -5.02 26.97
N VAL A 165 -11.09 -5.08 25.97
CA VAL A 165 -10.74 -4.89 24.56
C VAL A 165 -11.47 -3.64 24.01
N ASN A 166 -10.70 -2.72 23.42
CA ASN A 166 -11.22 -1.52 22.77
C ASN A 166 -11.12 -1.67 21.25
N VAL A 167 -12.25 -1.76 20.60
CA VAL A 167 -12.34 -2.02 19.15
C VAL A 167 -12.36 -0.71 18.39
N TYR A 168 -11.49 -0.57 17.40
CA TYR A 168 -11.42 0.55 16.47
C TYR A 168 -11.84 0.13 15.07
N THR A 169 -12.59 1.00 14.40
CA THR A 169 -13.01 0.84 13.00
C THR A 169 -12.92 2.18 12.26
N ARG A 170 -13.31 2.18 10.99
CA ARG A 170 -13.21 3.35 10.11
C ARG A 170 -14.50 4.18 10.12
N SER A 171 -14.34 5.51 10.17
CA SER A 171 -15.45 6.47 10.03
C SER A 171 -15.70 6.90 8.58
N ASP A 172 -14.74 6.70 7.69
CA ASP A 172 -14.84 7.02 6.26
C ASP A 172 -15.24 5.78 5.44
N ALA A 173 -15.87 6.01 4.29
CA ALA A 173 -16.16 4.95 3.32
C ALA A 173 -14.85 4.46 2.68
N CYS A 174 -14.39 3.28 3.09
CA CYS A 174 -13.07 2.81 2.71
C CYS A 174 -13.03 1.30 2.43
N GLY A 175 -12.14 0.93 1.52
CA GLY A 175 -11.98 -0.48 1.17
C GLY A 175 -11.41 -1.36 2.29
N ALA A 176 -10.70 -0.80 3.28
CA ALA A 176 -10.20 -1.58 4.42
C ALA A 176 -11.36 -2.12 5.26
N ALA A 177 -12.26 -1.23 5.69
CA ALA A 177 -13.43 -1.62 6.46
C ALA A 177 -14.40 -2.48 5.65
N GLU A 178 -14.61 -2.15 4.36
CA GLU A 178 -15.44 -2.95 3.46
C GLU A 178 -14.91 -4.39 3.33
N THR A 179 -13.62 -4.55 3.05
CA THR A 179 -13.00 -5.87 2.86
C THR A 179 -12.99 -6.68 4.15
N TRP A 180 -12.74 -6.05 5.30
CA TRP A 180 -12.83 -6.69 6.61
C TRP A 180 -14.26 -7.17 6.91
N ALA A 181 -15.25 -6.31 6.67
CA ALA A 181 -16.65 -6.66 6.84
C ALA A 181 -17.08 -7.80 5.91
N LEU A 182 -16.63 -7.81 4.64
CA LEU A 182 -16.88 -8.92 3.70
C LEU A 182 -16.32 -10.23 4.22
N TRP A 183 -15.11 -10.24 4.78
CA TRP A 183 -14.56 -11.43 5.43
C TRP A 183 -15.47 -11.94 6.55
N LEU A 184 -16.07 -11.01 7.31
CA LEU A 184 -17.03 -11.33 8.38
C LEU A 184 -18.44 -11.66 7.86
N GLY A 185 -18.67 -11.65 6.54
CA GLY A 185 -19.99 -11.90 5.91
C GLY A 185 -20.98 -10.74 6.09
N LYS A 186 -20.47 -9.53 6.20
CA LYS A 186 -21.22 -8.29 6.51
C LYS A 186 -20.78 -7.15 5.57
N LYS A 187 -21.34 -5.94 5.80
CA LYS A 187 -20.97 -4.70 5.11
C LYS A 187 -20.25 -3.76 6.07
N GLN A 188 -19.57 -2.74 5.53
CA GLN A 188 -18.86 -1.75 6.34
C GLN A 188 -19.76 -1.11 7.42
N GLU A 189 -21.03 -0.82 7.10
CA GLU A 189 -21.98 -0.18 8.00
C GLU A 189 -22.34 -1.06 9.21
N ASP A 190 -22.10 -2.36 9.14
CA ASP A 190 -22.36 -3.31 10.23
C ASP A 190 -21.22 -3.33 11.25
N LEU A 191 -20.03 -2.79 10.90
CA LEU A 191 -18.88 -2.76 11.81
C LEU A 191 -19.13 -1.85 12.99
N LYS A 192 -18.88 -2.36 14.19
CA LYS A 192 -18.99 -1.67 15.48
C LYS A 192 -17.60 -1.29 15.99
N GLY A 193 -17.59 -0.48 17.05
CA GLY A 193 -16.40 0.04 17.71
C GLY A 193 -16.23 1.54 17.55
N THR A 194 -15.14 2.07 18.09
CA THR A 194 -14.79 3.49 17.98
C THR A 194 -14.38 3.82 16.56
N GLN A 195 -15.10 4.74 15.94
CA GLN A 195 -14.87 5.14 14.56
C GLN A 195 -13.72 6.16 14.46
N VAL A 196 -12.73 5.88 13.61
CA VAL A 196 -11.55 6.73 13.38
C VAL A 196 -11.34 6.96 11.88
N PHE A 197 -10.96 8.19 11.51
CA PHE A 197 -10.74 8.55 10.12
C PHE A 197 -9.39 8.08 9.61
N GLY A 198 -9.38 7.37 8.49
CA GLY A 198 -8.20 6.95 7.75
C GLY A 198 -7.40 5.82 8.41
N ASP A 199 -6.60 5.10 7.63
CA ASP A 199 -5.67 4.08 8.15
C ASP A 199 -4.65 4.65 9.13
N PRO A 200 -4.02 5.83 8.87
CA PRO A 200 -3.10 6.43 9.83
C PRO A 200 -3.75 6.69 11.19
N GLY A 201 -5.03 7.10 11.17
CA GLY A 201 -5.79 7.36 12.39
C GLY A 201 -6.04 6.10 13.21
N VAL A 202 -6.44 5.00 12.57
CA VAL A 202 -6.65 3.71 13.26
C VAL A 202 -5.33 3.18 13.81
N ALA A 203 -4.25 3.18 13.04
CA ALA A 203 -2.93 2.76 13.50
C ALA A 203 -2.50 3.56 14.74
N GLN A 204 -2.64 4.90 14.69
CA GLN A 204 -2.30 5.76 15.84
C GLN A 204 -3.20 5.53 17.06
N ALA A 205 -4.51 5.26 16.86
CA ALA A 205 -5.41 4.95 17.95
C ALA A 205 -4.99 3.66 18.67
N VAL A 206 -4.65 2.62 17.92
CA VAL A 206 -4.17 1.35 18.47
C VAL A 206 -2.82 1.53 19.19
N GLN A 207 -1.87 2.30 18.61
CA GLN A 207 -0.58 2.60 19.24
C GLN A 207 -0.71 3.30 20.60
N LYS A 208 -1.74 4.12 20.79
CA LYS A 208 -1.98 4.88 22.02
C LYS A 208 -2.81 4.13 23.06
N ASP A 209 -3.51 3.08 22.68
CA ASP A 209 -4.39 2.32 23.55
C ASP A 209 -3.85 0.89 23.73
N VAL A 210 -3.30 0.62 24.91
CA VAL A 210 -2.73 -0.69 25.27
C VAL A 210 -3.74 -1.84 25.16
N TYR A 211 -5.02 -1.56 25.17
CA TYR A 211 -6.11 -2.52 25.03
C TYR A 211 -6.75 -2.51 23.63
N GLY A 212 -6.21 -1.70 22.73
CA GLY A 212 -6.78 -1.46 21.42
C GLY A 212 -6.58 -2.60 20.43
N ILE A 213 -7.60 -2.82 19.58
CA ILE A 213 -7.52 -3.60 18.35
C ILE A 213 -8.15 -2.80 17.22
N GLY A 214 -7.53 -2.79 16.06
CA GLY A 214 -8.02 -2.13 14.87
C GLY A 214 -7.84 -2.97 13.61
N LEU A 215 -8.27 -2.43 12.49
CA LEU A 215 -8.05 -3.00 11.16
C LEU A 215 -7.25 -2.01 10.31
N ASN A 216 -6.14 -2.44 9.76
CA ASN A 216 -5.27 -1.61 8.94
C ASN A 216 -4.86 -2.30 7.65
N ASN A 217 -4.70 -1.52 6.58
CA ASN A 217 -3.95 -2.00 5.42
C ASN A 217 -2.50 -2.28 5.82
N ILE A 218 -1.86 -3.28 5.20
CA ILE A 218 -0.47 -3.69 5.54
C ILE A 218 0.53 -2.54 5.45
N GLY A 219 0.37 -1.60 4.50
CA GLY A 219 1.22 -0.40 4.39
C GLY A 219 1.15 0.56 5.58
N PHE A 220 0.23 0.37 6.53
CA PHE A 220 0.14 1.14 7.78
C PHE A 220 0.44 0.30 9.02
N ALA A 221 0.54 -1.01 8.87
CA ALA A 221 1.00 -1.91 9.93
C ALA A 221 2.52 -2.06 9.93
N TYR A 222 3.14 -2.04 8.76
CA TYR A 222 4.59 -2.18 8.58
C TYR A 222 5.23 -0.86 8.13
N ASP A 223 6.48 -0.67 8.52
CA ASP A 223 7.34 0.43 8.09
C ASP A 223 7.89 0.15 6.68
N ASP A 224 7.84 1.16 5.81
CA ASP A 224 8.19 1.00 4.40
C ASP A 224 9.70 0.86 4.12
N GLU A 225 10.57 1.33 5.05
CA GLU A 225 12.02 1.26 4.88
C GLU A 225 12.60 -0.03 5.47
N THR A 226 12.11 -0.43 6.64
CA THR A 226 12.64 -1.56 7.40
C THR A 226 11.88 -2.86 7.16
N HIS A 227 10.69 -2.79 6.58
CA HIS A 227 9.73 -3.88 6.38
C HIS A 227 9.32 -4.60 7.68
N LYS A 228 9.58 -3.98 8.84
CA LYS A 228 9.15 -4.46 10.15
C LYS A 228 7.86 -3.79 10.57
N LEU A 229 7.18 -4.38 11.56
CA LEU A 229 6.03 -3.74 12.18
C LEU A 229 6.37 -2.34 12.69
N ASN A 230 5.46 -1.40 12.50
CA ASN A 230 5.59 -0.05 13.03
C ASN A 230 5.67 -0.08 14.56
N GLU A 231 6.51 0.78 15.13
CA GLU A 231 6.70 0.86 16.58
C GLU A 231 5.35 1.00 17.30
N GLY A 232 5.14 0.18 18.32
CA GLY A 232 3.91 0.16 19.10
C GLY A 232 2.75 -0.63 18.50
N LEU A 233 2.91 -1.20 17.31
CA LEU A 233 1.94 -2.10 16.69
C LEU A 233 2.43 -3.56 16.70
N GLU A 234 1.46 -4.46 16.80
CA GLU A 234 1.61 -5.89 16.55
C GLU A 234 0.42 -6.36 15.70
N ILE A 235 0.53 -7.50 15.04
CA ILE A 235 -0.57 -8.14 14.32
C ILE A 235 -0.95 -9.42 15.05
N ILE A 236 -2.23 -9.60 15.36
CA ILE A 236 -2.71 -10.91 15.80
C ILE A 236 -2.83 -11.78 14.55
N PRO A 237 -2.13 -12.94 14.48
CA PRO A 237 -2.30 -13.87 13.39
C PRO A 237 -3.77 -14.27 13.22
N VAL A 238 -4.22 -14.38 11.97
CA VAL A 238 -5.55 -14.94 11.68
C VAL A 238 -5.46 -16.45 11.78
N ASP A 239 -6.20 -17.04 12.71
CA ASP A 239 -6.42 -18.48 12.81
C ASP A 239 -7.43 -18.89 11.71
N SER A 240 -6.92 -19.29 10.57
CA SER A 240 -7.70 -19.54 9.36
C SER A 240 -8.46 -20.87 9.41
N ASN A 241 -7.99 -21.83 10.20
CA ASN A 241 -8.62 -23.12 10.38
C ASN A 241 -9.53 -23.19 11.64
N GLU A 242 -9.58 -22.09 12.42
CA GLU A 242 -10.43 -21.89 13.60
C GLU A 242 -10.23 -22.95 14.69
N ASN A 243 -9.00 -23.47 14.86
CA ASN A 243 -8.68 -24.49 15.86
C ASN A 243 -8.27 -23.92 17.22
N GLY A 244 -8.20 -22.59 17.39
CA GLY A 244 -7.87 -21.88 18.64
C GLY A 244 -6.40 -21.80 18.94
N LYS A 245 -5.53 -21.97 17.96
CA LYS A 245 -4.08 -21.76 18.03
C LYS A 245 -3.52 -21.37 16.68
N VAL A 246 -2.41 -20.67 16.68
CA VAL A 246 -1.67 -20.34 15.47
C VAL A 246 -0.77 -21.52 15.09
N ASP A 247 -1.01 -22.09 13.92
CA ASP A 247 -0.20 -23.18 13.38
C ASP A 247 1.04 -22.65 12.64
N PRO A 248 2.10 -23.45 12.43
CA PRO A 248 3.34 -22.98 11.80
C PRO A 248 3.17 -22.37 10.40
N ASP A 249 2.16 -22.81 9.65
CA ASP A 249 1.82 -22.30 8.32
C ASP A 249 1.00 -20.98 8.34
N GLU A 250 0.59 -20.54 9.53
CA GLU A 250 -0.05 -19.24 9.79
C GLU A 250 0.93 -18.20 10.37
N LEU A 251 2.20 -18.57 10.59
CA LEU A 251 3.24 -17.69 11.13
C LEU A 251 4.02 -16.99 10.01
N PHE A 252 3.46 -15.93 9.43
CA PHE A 252 4.09 -15.15 8.37
C PHE A 252 3.93 -13.63 8.57
N TYR A 253 3.78 -13.17 9.82
CA TYR A 253 3.55 -11.76 10.14
C TYR A 253 4.81 -11.04 10.63
N GLY A 254 5.97 -11.70 10.66
CA GLY A 254 7.21 -11.16 11.22
C GLY A 254 7.76 -9.98 10.41
N THR A 255 7.61 -10.03 9.09
CA THR A 255 8.01 -8.96 8.18
C THR A 255 6.95 -8.74 7.10
N LYS A 256 6.96 -7.54 6.51
CA LYS A 256 6.10 -7.20 5.36
C LYS A 256 6.32 -8.16 4.19
N ASP A 257 7.58 -8.55 3.93
CA ASP A 257 7.93 -9.44 2.83
C ASP A 257 7.38 -10.85 3.03
N GLU A 258 7.50 -11.42 4.25
CA GLU A 258 6.90 -12.72 4.58
C GLU A 258 5.38 -12.70 4.41
N PHE A 259 4.73 -11.62 4.85
CA PHE A 259 3.29 -11.46 4.72
C PHE A 259 2.86 -11.34 3.24
N ILE A 260 3.57 -10.53 2.44
CA ILE A 260 3.32 -10.38 1.00
C ILE A 260 3.43 -11.73 0.29
N GLN A 261 4.47 -12.50 0.61
CA GLN A 261 4.66 -13.83 0.05
C GLN A 261 3.51 -14.78 0.45
N ALA A 262 3.08 -14.76 1.70
CA ALA A 262 1.97 -15.58 2.17
C ALA A 262 0.64 -15.24 1.45
N VAL A 263 0.38 -13.96 1.19
CA VAL A 263 -0.80 -13.54 0.40
C VAL A 263 -0.67 -13.98 -1.06
N ALA A 264 0.53 -13.92 -1.65
CA ALA A 264 0.77 -14.38 -3.02
C ALA A 264 0.61 -15.90 -3.17
N GLU A 265 0.86 -16.66 -2.10
CA GLU A 265 0.71 -18.11 -2.00
C GLU A 265 -0.70 -18.55 -1.51
N ASP A 266 -1.66 -17.61 -1.42
CA ASP A 266 -3.03 -17.82 -0.95
C ASP A 266 -3.13 -18.42 0.49
N LYS A 267 -2.11 -18.20 1.33
CA LYS A 267 -2.10 -18.60 2.74
C LYS A 267 -2.91 -17.65 3.62
N TYR A 268 -3.03 -16.39 3.23
CA TYR A 268 -3.87 -15.39 3.92
C TYR A 268 -5.24 -15.30 3.25
N PRO A 269 -6.37 -15.20 3.99
CA PRO A 269 -7.71 -15.20 3.43
C PRO A 269 -7.95 -14.06 2.41
N SER A 270 -8.74 -14.35 1.38
CA SER A 270 -9.16 -13.33 0.40
C SER A 270 -10.69 -13.39 0.22
N PRO A 271 -11.49 -12.44 0.76
CA PRO A 271 -11.03 -11.33 1.62
C PRO A 271 -10.43 -11.83 2.96
N PRO A 272 -9.63 -11.04 3.72
CA PRO A 272 -9.38 -9.60 3.59
C PRO A 272 -8.20 -9.21 2.68
N ALA A 273 -7.54 -10.13 1.95
CA ALA A 273 -6.71 -9.75 0.81
C ALA A 273 -7.61 -9.35 -0.38
N ARG A 274 -7.15 -8.39 -1.22
CA ARG A 274 -7.96 -7.80 -2.28
C ARG A 274 -7.13 -7.13 -3.35
N ASP A 275 -7.71 -6.98 -4.54
CA ASP A 275 -7.13 -6.14 -5.59
C ASP A 275 -7.36 -4.64 -5.30
N LEU A 276 -6.43 -3.82 -5.76
CA LEU A 276 -6.49 -2.36 -5.75
C LEU A 276 -6.64 -1.86 -7.19
N TYR A 277 -7.44 -0.81 -7.35
CA TYR A 277 -7.83 -0.31 -8.66
C TYR A 277 -7.50 1.18 -8.83
N LEU A 278 -7.04 1.55 -10.02
CA LEU A 278 -7.27 2.87 -10.57
C LEU A 278 -8.56 2.81 -11.39
N VAL A 279 -9.47 3.73 -11.13
CA VAL A 279 -10.78 3.78 -11.78
C VAL A 279 -10.89 5.07 -12.58
N SER A 280 -11.37 4.98 -13.82
CA SER A 280 -11.73 6.12 -14.65
C SER A 280 -13.23 6.17 -14.91
N LYS A 281 -13.74 7.32 -15.36
CA LYS A 281 -15.10 7.44 -15.90
C LYS A 281 -15.09 7.25 -17.41
N GLY A 282 -15.50 6.07 -17.87
CA GLY A 282 -15.30 5.64 -19.25
C GLY A 282 -13.85 5.29 -19.55
N ILE A 283 -13.55 4.93 -20.78
CA ILE A 283 -12.17 4.74 -21.24
C ILE A 283 -11.52 6.11 -21.37
N PRO A 284 -10.33 6.35 -20.77
CA PRO A 284 -9.67 7.66 -20.84
C PRO A 284 -9.32 8.06 -22.27
N GLU A 285 -9.49 9.36 -22.59
CA GLU A 285 -9.13 9.94 -23.89
C GLU A 285 -7.87 10.83 -23.80
N SER A 286 -7.50 11.28 -22.60
CA SER A 286 -6.28 12.07 -22.36
C SER A 286 -5.04 11.22 -22.61
N GLU A 287 -4.17 11.64 -23.52
CA GLU A 287 -2.91 10.95 -23.83
C GLU A 287 -2.06 10.74 -22.58
N ALA A 288 -1.99 11.74 -21.68
CA ALA A 288 -1.23 11.64 -20.43
C ALA A 288 -1.83 10.59 -19.49
N VAL A 289 -3.16 10.52 -19.34
CA VAL A 289 -3.84 9.53 -18.49
C VAL A 289 -3.68 8.13 -19.06
N VAL A 290 -3.83 7.96 -20.38
CA VAL A 290 -3.62 6.66 -21.05
C VAL A 290 -2.19 6.19 -20.85
N ALA A 291 -1.18 7.03 -21.14
CA ALA A 291 0.22 6.68 -20.97
C ALA A 291 0.57 6.35 -19.51
N PHE A 292 0.00 7.07 -18.54
CA PHE A 292 0.19 6.76 -17.12
C PHE A 292 -0.41 5.40 -16.73
N LEU A 293 -1.62 5.07 -17.21
CA LEU A 293 -2.23 3.76 -16.96
C LEU A 293 -1.44 2.63 -17.65
N GLU A 294 -0.96 2.84 -18.87
CA GLU A 294 -0.08 1.89 -19.56
C GLU A 294 1.21 1.65 -18.74
N TYR A 295 1.86 2.72 -18.30
CA TYR A 295 3.04 2.63 -17.43
C TYR A 295 2.74 1.83 -16.17
N VAL A 296 1.64 2.15 -15.46
CA VAL A 296 1.26 1.47 -14.22
C VAL A 296 0.98 -0.03 -14.45
N LEU A 297 0.37 -0.38 -15.59
CA LEU A 297 0.05 -1.79 -15.94
C LEU A 297 1.25 -2.57 -16.53
N THR A 298 2.36 -1.89 -16.84
CA THR A 298 3.56 -2.49 -17.45
C THR A 298 4.80 -2.26 -16.58
N ASP A 299 5.64 -1.28 -16.92
CA ASP A 299 6.94 -1.01 -16.27
C ASP A 299 6.78 -0.62 -14.79
N GLY A 300 5.73 0.12 -14.47
CA GLY A 300 5.39 0.53 -13.11
C GLY A 300 5.10 -0.63 -12.15
N GLN A 301 4.80 -1.84 -12.67
CA GLN A 301 4.63 -3.04 -11.85
C GLN A 301 5.90 -3.44 -11.11
N ALA A 302 7.07 -3.07 -11.61
CA ALA A 302 8.35 -3.32 -10.94
C ALA A 302 8.46 -2.63 -9.58
N LEU A 303 7.66 -1.59 -9.33
CA LEU A 303 7.62 -0.86 -8.05
C LEU A 303 6.73 -1.54 -7.00
N ASN A 304 5.82 -2.45 -7.37
CA ASN A 304 4.85 -3.01 -6.44
C ASN A 304 5.54 -3.70 -5.25
N ILE A 305 6.37 -4.70 -5.49
CA ILE A 305 7.06 -5.44 -4.43
C ILE A 305 7.99 -4.54 -3.59
N PRO A 306 8.87 -3.71 -4.19
CA PRO A 306 9.71 -2.80 -3.41
C PRO A 306 8.95 -1.80 -2.52
N VAL A 307 7.74 -1.41 -2.91
CA VAL A 307 6.88 -0.51 -2.10
C VAL A 307 6.01 -1.31 -1.12
N GLY A 308 6.06 -2.65 -1.19
CA GLY A 308 5.36 -3.52 -0.26
C GLY A 308 3.94 -3.89 -0.67
N TYR A 309 3.71 -4.02 -1.96
CA TYR A 309 2.46 -4.51 -2.53
C TYR A 309 2.66 -5.85 -3.22
N ILE A 310 1.58 -6.60 -3.38
CA ILE A 310 1.59 -7.87 -4.10
C ILE A 310 1.34 -7.58 -5.58
N GLY A 311 2.17 -8.17 -6.45
CA GLY A 311 1.99 -8.10 -7.91
C GLY A 311 0.73 -8.85 -8.35
N LEU A 312 0.19 -8.43 -9.49
CA LEU A 312 -0.93 -9.11 -10.13
C LEU A 312 -0.44 -10.16 -11.14
N SER A 313 -1.32 -11.12 -11.46
CA SER A 313 -1.05 -12.05 -12.55
C SER A 313 -0.98 -11.32 -13.89
N GLN A 314 -0.18 -11.86 -14.82
CA GLN A 314 -0.07 -11.33 -16.19
C GLN A 314 -1.43 -11.25 -16.89
N GLU A 315 -2.33 -12.20 -16.62
CA GLU A 315 -3.69 -12.22 -17.16
C GLU A 315 -4.51 -10.99 -16.72
N LYS A 316 -4.43 -10.61 -15.42
CA LYS A 316 -5.11 -9.42 -14.90
C LYS A 316 -4.53 -8.13 -15.49
N LEU A 317 -3.21 -8.02 -15.60
CA LEU A 317 -2.55 -6.86 -16.19
C LEU A 317 -2.92 -6.72 -17.67
N GLN A 318 -2.88 -7.82 -18.43
CA GLN A 318 -3.28 -7.83 -19.84
C GLN A 318 -4.75 -7.44 -20.01
N SER A 319 -5.64 -7.95 -19.16
CA SER A 319 -7.06 -7.53 -19.16
C SER A 319 -7.24 -6.03 -18.93
N GLY A 320 -6.37 -5.42 -18.09
CA GLY A 320 -6.33 -3.96 -17.90
C GLY A 320 -5.92 -3.22 -19.17
N LEU A 321 -4.86 -3.67 -19.83
CA LEU A 321 -4.37 -3.10 -21.10
C LEU A 321 -5.41 -3.26 -22.22
N ASP A 322 -6.04 -4.43 -22.32
CA ASP A 322 -7.09 -4.69 -23.32
C ASP A 322 -8.30 -3.75 -23.11
N LYS A 323 -8.71 -3.49 -21.89
CA LYS A 323 -9.76 -2.51 -21.58
C LYS A 323 -9.35 -1.09 -21.99
N LEU A 324 -8.09 -0.72 -21.76
CA LEU A 324 -7.57 0.62 -22.05
C LEU A 324 -7.55 0.88 -23.56
N HIS A 325 -7.23 -0.13 -24.37
CA HIS A 325 -7.09 -0.02 -25.83
C HIS A 325 -8.35 -0.38 -26.63
N ASN A 326 -9.28 -1.13 -26.04
CA ASN A 326 -10.54 -1.46 -26.69
C ASN A 326 -11.52 -0.27 -26.58
N LYS A 327 -11.46 0.62 -27.58
CA LYS A 327 -12.41 1.70 -27.79
C LYS A 327 -13.73 1.23 -28.36
#